data_191d52e83e7f13b6f04c9539ff10dc8e
#
_entry.id   191d52e83e7f13b6f04c9539ff10dc8e
#
_cell.length_a   1.000
_cell.length_b   1.000
_cell.length_c   1.000
_cell.angle_alpha   90.00
_cell.angle_beta   90.00
_cell.angle_gamma   90.00
#
_symmetry.space_group_name_H-M   'P 1'
#
loop_
_entity.id
_entity.type
_entity.pdbx_description
1 polymer ?
#
loop_
_entity_poly.entity_id
_entity_poly.type
_entity_poly.pdbx_seq_one_letter_code
_entity_poly.pdbx_strand_id
1 'polypeptide(L)'
;MVPGVAGSNPVYRPSFTFDHHEMKAALLYIIGASFFVLMALVSHAKPTKFKHATDLSYGANESQKLDVVFPKASTPAPVVVFFHGGSWRWGVKDFYRDIGEEFAKEGVVFVLAEYRLFPEVRFPSFVEDAAAAVKWTRDNVALYHGDPERIFLMGHSSGAHIVSHLAMNERYLTDVGGGFSWIKGAVGLSGPYTFQPSTEWLYRDVFDPLAASPKVVPITLVDGDEPPFLVLHGRHDWLVEVKQAEDFAQRIRSKGGKVSLRIYNFHGHFSMMRRATSWYIWPQGILKDILSFMDGKPISDPDGEPG
;
A
#
# COMPACT_ATOMS: atom_id res chain seq x y z
N MET A 1 -53.98 -49.00 38.26
CA MET A 1 -52.54 -48.82 38.25
C MET A 1 -52.07 -48.73 36.80
N VAL A 2 -51.70 -47.57 36.33
CA VAL A 2 -51.12 -47.33 34.98
C VAL A 2 -49.91 -46.44 35.23
N PRO A 3 -48.69 -46.81 34.73
CA PRO A 3 -47.50 -46.02 34.96
C PRO A 3 -47.40 -44.82 33.98
N GLY A 4 -46.78 -43.75 34.49
CA GLY A 4 -46.68 -42.46 33.86
C GLY A 4 -45.82 -42.42 32.57
N VAL A 5 -46.20 -41.50 31.73
CA VAL A 5 -45.48 -41.13 30.50
C VAL A 5 -44.31 -40.20 30.87
N ALA A 6 -43.12 -40.64 30.52
CA ALA A 6 -41.91 -39.83 30.66
C ALA A 6 -41.91 -38.66 29.66
N GLY A 7 -41.77 -37.44 30.16
CA GLY A 7 -41.63 -36.24 29.36
C GLY A 7 -40.31 -36.21 28.60
N SER A 8 -40.38 -36.01 27.31
CA SER A 8 -39.24 -35.75 26.44
C SER A 8 -38.70 -34.34 26.70
N ASN A 9 -37.46 -34.25 27.18
CA ASN A 9 -36.74 -32.98 27.25
C ASN A 9 -36.49 -32.44 25.83
N PRO A 10 -36.76 -31.17 25.52
CA PRO A 10 -36.37 -30.58 24.24
C PRO A 10 -34.84 -30.45 24.17
N VAL A 11 -34.27 -31.08 23.16
CA VAL A 11 -32.87 -30.91 22.82
C VAL A 11 -32.67 -29.47 22.35
N TYR A 12 -31.97 -28.68 23.17
CA TYR A 12 -31.54 -27.33 22.80
C TYR A 12 -30.52 -27.44 21.65
N ARG A 13 -30.92 -27.03 20.44
CA ARG A 13 -30.00 -26.80 19.33
C ARG A 13 -29.63 -25.33 19.31
N PRO A 14 -28.37 -24.94 19.62
CA PRO A 14 -27.96 -23.55 19.43
C PRO A 14 -27.99 -23.22 17.96
N SER A 15 -28.83 -22.27 17.58
CA SER A 15 -28.80 -21.67 16.24
C SER A 15 -27.66 -20.65 16.21
N PHE A 16 -26.52 -21.02 15.64
CA PHE A 16 -25.47 -20.06 15.32
C PHE A 16 -25.93 -19.25 14.11
N THR A 17 -26.54 -18.13 14.32
CA THR A 17 -26.73 -17.09 13.31
C THR A 17 -25.53 -16.15 13.41
N PHE A 18 -24.56 -16.33 12.52
CA PHE A 18 -23.50 -15.33 12.38
C PHE A 18 -24.08 -14.05 11.80
N ASP A 19 -23.79 -12.92 12.44
CA ASP A 19 -24.13 -11.62 11.89
C ASP A 19 -23.41 -11.42 10.55
N HIS A 20 -24.06 -10.74 9.62
CA HIS A 20 -23.54 -10.45 8.27
C HIS A 20 -22.18 -9.72 8.33
N HIS A 21 -21.93 -8.96 9.40
CA HIS A 21 -20.65 -8.28 9.66
C HIS A 21 -19.56 -9.25 10.11
N GLU A 22 -19.88 -10.22 10.97
CA GLU A 22 -18.95 -11.27 11.40
C GLU A 22 -18.54 -12.18 10.23
N MET A 23 -19.49 -12.49 9.34
CA MET A 23 -19.20 -13.27 8.13
C MET A 23 -18.27 -12.51 7.16
N LYS A 24 -18.46 -11.21 6.96
CA LYS A 24 -17.55 -10.39 6.15
C LYS A 24 -16.15 -10.32 6.76
N ALA A 25 -16.06 -10.14 8.08
CA ALA A 25 -14.76 -10.12 8.76
C ALA A 25 -14.04 -11.46 8.67
N ALA A 26 -14.74 -12.57 8.90
CA ALA A 26 -14.18 -13.92 8.76
C ALA A 26 -13.74 -14.19 7.30
N LEU A 27 -14.51 -13.75 6.32
CA LEU A 27 -14.19 -13.89 4.90
C LEU A 27 -12.95 -13.06 4.53
N LEU A 28 -12.85 -11.83 5.02
CA LEU A 28 -11.66 -10.98 4.85
C LEU A 28 -10.41 -11.60 5.50
N TYR A 29 -10.57 -12.22 6.67
CA TYR A 29 -9.49 -12.90 7.37
C TYR A 29 -9.03 -14.15 6.60
N ILE A 30 -9.97 -14.95 6.10
CA ILE A 30 -9.68 -16.17 5.32
C ILE A 30 -9.06 -15.82 3.96
N ILE A 31 -9.59 -14.79 3.28
CA ILE A 31 -9.06 -14.34 1.98
C ILE A 31 -7.68 -13.72 2.17
N GLY A 32 -7.48 -12.91 3.20
CA GLY A 32 -6.16 -12.37 3.56
C GLY A 32 -5.16 -13.48 3.86
N ALA A 33 -5.49 -14.42 4.75
CA ALA A 33 -4.63 -15.55 5.09
C ALA A 33 -4.35 -16.47 3.89
N SER A 34 -5.36 -16.74 3.06
CA SER A 34 -5.20 -17.56 1.84
C SER A 34 -4.34 -16.87 0.78
N PHE A 35 -4.46 -15.56 0.63
CA PHE A 35 -3.60 -14.75 -0.24
C PHE A 35 -2.14 -14.84 0.21
N PHE A 36 -1.88 -14.74 1.52
CA PHE A 36 -0.53 -14.83 2.08
C PHE A 36 0.10 -16.21 1.91
N VAL A 37 -0.66 -17.29 2.09
CA VAL A 37 -0.16 -18.67 1.89
C VAL A 37 0.15 -18.95 0.42
N LEU A 38 -0.65 -18.43 -0.53
CA LEU A 38 -0.43 -18.66 -1.96
C LEU A 38 0.80 -17.91 -2.50
N MET A 39 1.16 -16.76 -1.91
CA MET A 39 2.34 -15.98 -2.30
C MET A 39 3.66 -16.62 -1.85
N ALA A 40 3.65 -17.49 -0.85
CA ALA A 40 4.84 -18.11 -0.27
C ALA A 40 5.44 -19.28 -1.09
N LEU A 41 4.76 -19.78 -2.14
CA LEU A 41 5.07 -21.10 -2.74
C LEU A 41 5.93 -21.10 -4.00
N VAL A 42 6.43 -19.99 -4.55
CA VAL A 42 7.21 -20.01 -5.81
C VAL A 42 8.47 -19.15 -5.76
N SER A 43 9.61 -19.80 -5.56
CA SER A 43 10.92 -19.20 -5.91
C SER A 43 11.81 -20.25 -6.58
N HIS A 44 12.20 -20.04 -7.85
CA HIS A 44 13.29 -20.75 -8.53
C HIS A 44 14.18 -19.75 -9.27
N ALA A 45 15.49 -19.81 -9.00
CA ALA A 45 16.47 -18.84 -9.43
C ALA A 45 16.93 -19.01 -10.88
N LYS A 46 16.79 -17.92 -11.67
CA LYS A 46 17.59 -17.67 -12.89
C LYS A 46 18.64 -16.62 -12.57
N PRO A 47 19.77 -16.52 -13.34
CA PRO A 47 20.76 -15.49 -13.10
C PRO A 47 20.14 -14.10 -13.19
N THR A 48 20.09 -13.43 -12.05
CA THR A 48 19.34 -12.18 -11.87
C THR A 48 20.15 -11.00 -12.40
N LYS A 49 19.47 -10.05 -13.09
CA LYS A 49 20.06 -8.76 -13.50
C LYS A 49 20.12 -7.75 -12.34
N PHE A 50 19.75 -8.15 -11.15
CA PHE A 50 19.63 -7.32 -9.95
C PHE A 50 20.26 -8.02 -8.73
N LYS A 51 20.41 -7.27 -7.66
CA LYS A 51 20.89 -7.70 -6.34
C LYS A 51 19.88 -7.36 -5.26
N HIS A 52 20.04 -7.99 -4.10
CA HIS A 52 19.28 -7.72 -2.89
C HIS A 52 20.21 -7.35 -1.74
N ALA A 53 19.78 -6.39 -0.92
CA ALA A 53 20.26 -6.18 0.43
C ALA A 53 19.04 -6.25 1.34
N THR A 54 19.04 -7.13 2.33
CA THR A 54 17.85 -7.48 3.10
C THR A 54 18.01 -7.15 4.58
N ASP A 55 16.87 -6.91 5.24
CA ASP A 55 16.77 -6.70 6.69
C ASP A 55 17.63 -5.56 7.24
N LEU A 56 17.77 -4.49 6.44
CA LEU A 56 18.51 -3.29 6.82
C LEU A 56 17.67 -2.48 7.80
N SER A 57 18.21 -2.22 9.00
CA SER A 57 17.51 -1.45 10.02
C SER A 57 17.50 0.05 9.67
N TYR A 58 16.31 0.67 9.71
CA TYR A 58 16.15 2.11 9.58
C TYR A 58 15.71 2.78 10.88
N GLY A 59 15.47 2.00 11.94
CA GLY A 59 15.12 2.44 13.27
C GLY A 59 15.50 1.42 14.34
N ALA A 60 15.11 1.68 15.58
CA ALA A 60 15.49 0.86 16.74
C ALA A 60 14.57 -0.36 16.96
N ASN A 61 13.36 -0.34 16.38
CA ASN A 61 12.40 -1.43 16.52
C ASN A 61 12.69 -2.54 15.49
N GLU A 62 12.41 -3.79 15.86
CA GLU A 62 12.65 -4.95 14.98
C GLU A 62 11.79 -4.93 13.71
N SER A 63 10.63 -4.28 13.73
CA SER A 63 9.78 -4.07 12.56
C SER A 63 10.24 -2.88 11.69
N GLN A 64 11.24 -2.11 12.14
CA GLN A 64 11.79 -0.99 11.38
C GLN A 64 12.95 -1.45 10.50
N LYS A 65 12.65 -2.35 9.55
CA LYS A 65 13.59 -2.92 8.59
C LYS A 65 13.11 -2.69 7.16
N LEU A 66 14.04 -2.71 6.23
CA LEU A 66 13.74 -2.62 4.82
C LEU A 66 14.67 -3.51 3.99
N ASP A 67 14.21 -3.86 2.80
CA ASP A 67 15.01 -4.50 1.78
C ASP A 67 15.27 -3.54 0.63
N VAL A 68 16.41 -3.66 -0.01
CA VAL A 68 16.74 -2.91 -1.24
C VAL A 68 16.96 -3.90 -2.36
N VAL A 69 16.15 -3.81 -3.41
CA VAL A 69 16.34 -4.54 -4.67
C VAL A 69 16.88 -3.54 -5.70
N PHE A 70 18.04 -3.82 -6.28
CA PHE A 70 18.73 -2.84 -7.11
C PHE A 70 19.39 -3.45 -8.34
N PRO A 71 19.43 -2.71 -9.48
CA PRO A 71 20.07 -3.18 -10.70
C PRO A 71 21.57 -3.39 -10.49
N LYS A 72 22.17 -4.32 -11.24
CA LYS A 72 23.62 -4.53 -11.24
C LYS A 72 24.41 -3.39 -11.92
N ALA A 73 23.73 -2.53 -12.66
CA ALA A 73 24.35 -1.36 -13.28
C ALA A 73 24.81 -0.34 -12.23
N SER A 74 25.88 0.39 -12.50
CA SER A 74 26.50 1.35 -11.58
C SER A 74 26.07 2.81 -11.81
N THR A 75 25.12 3.06 -12.70
CA THR A 75 24.58 4.41 -12.94
C THR A 75 23.54 4.76 -11.88
N PRO A 76 23.51 6.01 -11.35
CA PRO A 76 22.47 6.41 -10.42
C PRO A 76 21.08 6.21 -10.99
N ALA A 77 20.26 5.40 -10.33
CA ALA A 77 18.94 4.99 -10.76
C ALA A 77 17.84 5.70 -9.95
N PRO A 78 16.64 5.96 -10.51
CA PRO A 78 15.52 6.42 -9.71
C PRO A 78 15.18 5.39 -8.64
N VAL A 79 14.59 5.87 -7.53
CA VAL A 79 14.31 5.08 -6.33
C VAL A 79 12.82 5.09 -6.06
N VAL A 80 12.25 3.92 -5.80
CA VAL A 80 10.90 3.78 -5.25
C VAL A 80 11.00 3.28 -3.82
N VAL A 81 10.36 4.00 -2.87
CA VAL A 81 10.16 3.51 -1.49
C VAL A 81 8.73 3.01 -1.39
N PHE A 82 8.59 1.72 -1.17
CA PHE A 82 7.32 1.02 -1.19
C PHE A 82 6.86 0.62 0.21
N PHE A 83 5.58 0.90 0.49
CA PHE A 83 4.89 0.50 1.71
C PHE A 83 3.75 -0.47 1.39
N HIS A 84 3.78 -1.63 2.04
CA HIS A 84 2.84 -2.71 1.78
C HIS A 84 1.44 -2.42 2.32
N GLY A 85 0.45 -3.15 1.79
CA GLY A 85 -0.92 -3.19 2.31
C GLY A 85 -1.06 -4.17 3.46
N GLY A 86 -2.27 -4.23 4.03
CA GLY A 86 -2.61 -5.16 5.11
C GLY A 86 -3.40 -4.52 6.23
N SER A 87 -4.17 -3.46 5.94
CA SER A 87 -5.07 -2.82 6.90
C SER A 87 -4.37 -2.33 8.17
N TRP A 88 -3.11 -1.94 8.07
CA TRP A 88 -2.25 -1.52 9.19
C TRP A 88 -2.07 -2.56 10.31
N ARG A 89 -2.56 -3.80 10.09
CA ARG A 89 -2.55 -4.92 11.05
C ARG A 89 -1.71 -6.09 10.59
N TRP A 90 -1.56 -6.25 9.29
CA TRP A 90 -0.94 -7.40 8.65
C TRP A 90 -0.03 -6.96 7.51
N GLY A 91 0.67 -7.90 6.97
CA GLY A 91 1.55 -7.69 5.82
C GLY A 91 3.02 -7.81 6.21
N VAL A 92 3.81 -8.12 5.22
CA VAL A 92 5.27 -8.16 5.30
C VAL A 92 5.86 -7.77 3.95
N LYS A 93 7.01 -7.11 3.96
CA LYS A 93 7.72 -6.67 2.76
C LYS A 93 8.02 -7.80 1.77
N ASP A 94 8.27 -9.01 2.30
CA ASP A 94 8.65 -10.17 1.50
C ASP A 94 7.64 -10.56 0.43
N PHE A 95 6.35 -10.30 0.65
CA PHE A 95 5.30 -10.59 -0.33
C PHE A 95 5.37 -9.71 -1.58
N TYR A 96 6.12 -8.63 -1.52
CA TYR A 96 6.24 -7.65 -2.60
C TYR A 96 7.64 -7.64 -3.24
N ARG A 97 8.54 -8.54 -2.82
CA ARG A 97 9.92 -8.62 -3.32
C ARG A 97 9.98 -8.77 -4.83
N ASP A 98 9.11 -9.59 -5.38
CA ASP A 98 9.04 -9.83 -6.82
C ASP A 98 8.67 -8.58 -7.63
N ILE A 99 7.89 -7.67 -7.04
CA ILE A 99 7.59 -6.38 -7.65
C ILE A 99 8.87 -5.55 -7.70
N GLY A 100 9.62 -5.52 -6.60
CA GLY A 100 10.93 -4.87 -6.57
C GLY A 100 11.89 -5.42 -7.62
N GLU A 101 11.84 -6.74 -7.89
CA GLU A 101 12.65 -7.36 -8.94
C GLU A 101 12.23 -6.90 -10.35
N GLU A 102 10.93 -6.71 -10.63
CA GLU A 102 10.48 -6.17 -11.91
C GLU A 102 10.93 -4.73 -12.10
N PHE A 103 10.84 -3.89 -11.07
CA PHE A 103 11.37 -2.53 -11.11
C PHE A 103 12.90 -2.52 -11.32
N ALA A 104 13.64 -3.39 -10.65
CA ALA A 104 15.09 -3.47 -10.79
C ALA A 104 15.53 -3.94 -12.19
N LYS A 105 14.71 -4.76 -12.88
CA LYS A 105 14.94 -5.13 -14.30
C LYS A 105 14.82 -3.91 -15.22
N GLU A 106 13.97 -2.96 -14.86
CA GLU A 106 13.74 -1.69 -15.57
C GLU A 106 14.69 -0.57 -15.13
N GLY A 107 15.70 -0.89 -14.30
CA GLY A 107 16.71 0.07 -13.89
C GLY A 107 16.31 0.99 -12.73
N VAL A 108 15.34 0.57 -11.90
CA VAL A 108 14.87 1.31 -10.72
C VAL A 108 15.37 0.61 -9.46
N VAL A 109 15.87 1.34 -8.49
CA VAL A 109 16.11 0.84 -7.13
C VAL A 109 14.77 0.79 -6.38
N PHE A 110 14.45 -0.35 -5.80
CA PHE A 110 13.19 -0.55 -5.11
C PHE A 110 13.44 -0.89 -3.63
N VAL A 111 12.98 -0.02 -2.75
CA VAL A 111 13.10 -0.15 -1.30
C VAL A 111 11.76 -0.63 -0.74
N LEU A 112 11.75 -1.83 -0.15
CA LEU A 112 10.58 -2.42 0.48
C LEU A 112 10.67 -2.17 1.98
N ALA A 113 9.86 -1.27 2.52
CA ALA A 113 9.88 -0.92 3.93
C ALA A 113 8.79 -1.67 4.71
N GLU A 114 9.20 -2.33 5.80
CA GLU A 114 8.30 -2.68 6.89
C GLU A 114 7.94 -1.44 7.68
N TYR A 115 6.92 -1.52 8.49
CA TYR A 115 6.55 -0.53 9.50
C TYR A 115 5.81 -1.22 10.64
N ARG A 116 5.83 -0.64 11.83
CA ARG A 116 5.12 -1.19 12.99
C ARG A 116 3.62 -1.23 12.73
N LEU A 117 3.00 -2.32 13.11
CA LEU A 117 1.59 -2.61 12.86
C LEU A 117 0.77 -2.51 14.16
N PHE A 118 -0.53 -2.35 14.04
CA PHE A 118 -1.45 -2.57 15.15
C PHE A 118 -1.45 -4.06 15.53
N PRO A 119 -1.50 -4.43 16.83
CA PRO A 119 -1.78 -3.58 18.01
C PRO A 119 -0.55 -2.91 18.63
N GLU A 120 0.68 -3.15 18.14
CA GLU A 120 1.89 -2.56 18.71
C GLU A 120 1.84 -1.04 18.68
N VAL A 121 1.40 -0.48 17.56
CA VAL A 121 1.22 0.97 17.39
C VAL A 121 -0.14 1.31 16.78
N ARG A 122 -0.48 2.59 16.85
CA ARG A 122 -1.64 3.20 16.20
C ARG A 122 -1.21 4.37 15.33
N PHE A 123 -2.15 4.90 14.53
CA PHE A 123 -1.93 6.17 13.85
C PHE A 123 -1.54 7.28 14.85
N PRO A 124 -0.49 8.09 14.56
CA PRO A 124 0.23 8.18 13.30
C PRO A 124 1.53 7.35 13.22
N SER A 125 1.89 6.53 14.20
CA SER A 125 3.25 5.96 14.34
C SER A 125 3.73 5.18 13.12
N PHE A 126 2.86 4.49 12.39
CA PHE A 126 3.25 3.81 11.15
C PHE A 126 3.55 4.79 9.99
N VAL A 127 3.01 6.03 10.04
CA VAL A 127 3.39 7.10 9.09
C VAL A 127 4.74 7.71 9.49
N GLU A 128 5.00 7.83 10.78
CA GLU A 128 6.29 8.27 11.33
C GLU A 128 7.40 7.26 10.97
N ASP A 129 7.12 5.96 11.08
CA ASP A 129 8.03 4.91 10.62
C ASP A 129 8.32 5.04 9.12
N ALA A 130 7.31 5.30 8.32
CA ALA A 130 7.47 5.49 6.89
C ALA A 130 8.33 6.72 6.57
N ALA A 131 8.18 7.84 7.30
CA ALA A 131 9.04 9.00 7.15
C ALA A 131 10.50 8.67 7.51
N ALA A 132 10.73 7.89 8.57
CA ALA A 132 12.06 7.41 8.94
C ALA A 132 12.69 6.51 7.86
N ALA A 133 11.89 5.64 7.22
CA ALA A 133 12.35 4.80 6.11
C ALA A 133 12.72 5.64 4.87
N VAL A 134 11.97 6.71 4.58
CA VAL A 134 12.31 7.67 3.52
C VAL A 134 13.63 8.39 3.84
N LYS A 135 13.82 8.84 5.09
CA LYS A 135 15.09 9.43 5.52
C LYS A 135 16.25 8.47 5.34
N TRP A 136 16.10 7.24 5.85
CA TRP A 136 17.14 6.22 5.69
C TRP A 136 17.49 6.01 4.21
N THR A 137 16.48 5.94 3.35
CA THR A 137 16.67 5.79 1.90
C THR A 137 17.46 6.96 1.33
N ARG A 138 17.09 8.19 1.67
CA ARG A 138 17.79 9.42 1.25
C ARG A 138 19.27 9.36 1.61
N ASP A 139 19.57 8.94 2.84
CA ASP A 139 20.93 8.95 3.39
C ASP A 139 21.79 7.79 2.83
N ASN A 140 21.19 6.65 2.43
CA ASN A 140 21.94 5.42 2.18
C ASN A 140 21.81 4.85 0.75
N VAL A 141 20.80 5.26 -0.02
CA VAL A 141 20.47 4.59 -1.29
C VAL A 141 21.57 4.68 -2.35
N ALA A 142 22.46 5.67 -2.25
CA ALA A 142 23.63 5.77 -3.13
C ALA A 142 24.57 4.55 -3.03
N LEU A 143 24.61 3.86 -1.88
CA LEU A 143 25.35 2.60 -1.69
C LEU A 143 24.78 1.46 -2.55
N TYR A 144 23.56 1.60 -3.01
CA TYR A 144 22.81 0.64 -3.83
C TYR A 144 22.55 1.17 -5.25
N HIS A 145 23.38 2.10 -5.72
CA HIS A 145 23.27 2.75 -7.04
C HIS A 145 21.99 3.58 -7.22
N GLY A 146 21.26 3.92 -6.16
CA GLY A 146 20.11 4.80 -6.21
C GLY A 146 20.51 6.28 -6.19
N ASP A 147 19.71 7.11 -6.85
CA ASP A 147 19.83 8.56 -6.84
C ASP A 147 18.98 9.14 -5.70
N PRO A 148 19.57 9.67 -4.62
CA PRO A 148 18.85 10.24 -3.51
C PRO A 148 18.03 11.49 -3.90
N GLU A 149 18.29 12.11 -5.04
CA GLU A 149 17.52 13.24 -5.56
C GLU A 149 16.30 12.80 -6.41
N ARG A 150 16.13 11.50 -6.64
CA ARG A 150 15.05 10.94 -7.48
C ARG A 150 14.25 9.87 -6.75
N ILE A 151 13.72 10.23 -5.57
CA ILE A 151 12.90 9.33 -4.73
C ILE A 151 11.43 9.51 -5.06
N PHE A 152 10.74 8.40 -5.28
CA PHE A 152 9.30 8.29 -5.43
C PHE A 152 8.74 7.42 -4.30
N LEU A 153 7.58 7.78 -3.78
CA LEU A 153 6.85 6.97 -2.81
C LEU A 153 5.83 6.10 -3.54
N MET A 154 5.64 4.87 -3.10
CA MET A 154 4.63 3.98 -3.64
C MET A 154 4.00 3.16 -2.52
N GLY A 155 2.68 2.97 -2.56
CA GLY A 155 2.00 2.15 -1.58
C GLY A 155 0.74 1.49 -2.12
N HIS A 156 0.37 0.36 -1.52
CA HIS A 156 -0.84 -0.37 -1.84
C HIS A 156 -1.79 -0.39 -0.65
N SER A 157 -3.10 -0.16 -0.88
CA SER A 157 -4.11 -0.27 0.18
C SER A 157 -3.76 0.61 1.40
N SER A 158 -3.60 0.05 2.60
CA SER A 158 -3.11 0.79 3.78
C SER A 158 -1.74 1.45 3.57
N GLY A 159 -0.86 0.88 2.75
CA GLY A 159 0.39 1.52 2.33
C GLY A 159 0.16 2.77 1.46
N ALA A 160 -0.86 2.75 0.60
CA ALA A 160 -1.24 3.95 -0.17
C ALA A 160 -1.78 5.07 0.73
N HIS A 161 -2.49 4.73 1.81
CA HIS A 161 -2.88 5.68 2.86
C HIS A 161 -1.64 6.31 3.53
N ILE A 162 -0.64 5.50 3.88
CA ILE A 162 0.62 5.97 4.48
C ILE A 162 1.33 6.93 3.51
N VAL A 163 1.47 6.54 2.23
CA VAL A 163 2.07 7.39 1.19
C VAL A 163 1.31 8.70 1.02
N SER A 164 -0.03 8.64 1.05
CA SER A 164 -0.84 9.86 0.97
C SER A 164 -0.58 10.81 2.14
N HIS A 165 -0.42 10.29 3.36
CA HIS A 165 -0.07 11.12 4.52
C HIS A 165 1.31 11.76 4.37
N LEU A 166 2.32 11.04 3.87
CA LEU A 166 3.65 11.59 3.61
C LEU A 166 3.62 12.66 2.51
N ALA A 167 2.78 12.47 1.48
CA ALA A 167 2.70 13.39 0.35
C ALA A 167 1.79 14.61 0.61
N MET A 168 0.80 14.51 1.53
CA MET A 168 -0.17 15.58 1.81
C MET A 168 0.13 16.34 3.11
N ASN A 169 1.10 15.89 3.90
CA ASN A 169 1.46 16.54 5.17
C ASN A 169 2.97 16.52 5.35
N GLU A 170 3.59 17.62 4.91
CA GLU A 170 5.06 17.79 4.93
C GLU A 170 5.67 17.61 6.31
N ARG A 171 4.89 17.82 7.37
CA ARG A 171 5.35 17.70 8.75
C ARG A 171 6.06 16.38 9.04
N TYR A 172 5.54 15.26 8.54
CA TYR A 172 6.17 13.95 8.78
C TYR A 172 7.61 13.89 8.24
N LEU A 173 7.87 14.53 7.10
CA LEU A 173 9.21 14.57 6.51
C LEU A 173 10.07 15.64 7.21
N THR A 174 9.50 16.78 7.61
CA THR A 174 10.24 17.81 8.33
C THR A 174 10.64 17.38 9.73
N ASP A 175 9.81 16.58 10.39
CA ASP A 175 10.12 15.99 11.70
C ASP A 175 11.36 15.06 11.66
N VAL A 176 11.71 14.53 10.48
CA VAL A 176 12.94 13.72 10.25
C VAL A 176 14.04 14.51 9.52
N GLY A 177 13.90 15.83 9.38
CA GLY A 177 14.91 16.71 8.80
C GLY A 177 14.83 16.87 7.27
N GLY A 178 13.71 16.51 6.66
CA GLY A 178 13.45 16.61 5.23
C GLY A 178 12.33 17.58 4.85
N GLY A 179 11.64 17.25 3.78
CA GLY A 179 10.49 17.99 3.26
C GLY A 179 10.03 17.43 1.91
N PHE A 180 9.01 18.05 1.31
CA PHE A 180 8.48 17.65 0.00
C PHE A 180 9.54 17.64 -1.11
N SER A 181 10.59 18.44 -0.99
CA SER A 181 11.71 18.46 -1.95
C SER A 181 12.43 17.10 -2.10
N TRP A 182 12.32 16.22 -1.08
CA TRP A 182 12.87 14.88 -1.13
C TRP A 182 12.09 13.95 -2.06
N ILE A 183 10.82 14.26 -2.34
CA ILE A 183 9.90 13.40 -3.07
C ILE A 183 9.65 13.98 -4.47
N LYS A 184 9.93 13.21 -5.51
CA LYS A 184 9.65 13.59 -6.91
C LYS A 184 8.20 13.26 -7.33
N GLY A 185 7.54 12.38 -6.61
CA GLY A 185 6.15 12.03 -6.81
C GLY A 185 5.73 10.88 -5.90
N ALA A 186 4.42 10.67 -5.82
CA ALA A 186 3.80 9.62 -5.04
C ALA A 186 2.87 8.76 -5.89
N VAL A 187 2.80 7.46 -5.61
CA VAL A 187 1.96 6.49 -6.31
C VAL A 187 1.11 5.74 -5.30
N GLY A 188 -0.19 5.85 -5.43
CA GLY A 188 -1.13 5.11 -4.59
C GLY A 188 -1.91 4.09 -5.40
N LEU A 189 -1.85 2.82 -5.00
CA LEU A 189 -2.58 1.72 -5.60
C LEU A 189 -3.71 1.29 -4.66
N SER A 190 -4.96 1.37 -5.13
CA SER A 190 -6.16 0.94 -4.38
C SER A 190 -6.22 1.52 -2.96
N GLY A 191 -5.91 2.81 -2.82
CA GLY A 191 -5.79 3.48 -1.53
C GLY A 191 -7.14 3.92 -0.94
N PRO A 192 -7.31 3.82 0.40
CA PRO A 192 -8.48 4.31 1.11
C PRO A 192 -8.35 5.81 1.42
N TYR A 193 -8.65 6.66 0.43
CA TYR A 193 -8.40 8.10 0.50
C TYR A 193 -9.49 8.91 1.21
N THR A 194 -10.72 8.37 1.27
CA THR A 194 -11.90 9.08 1.82
C THR A 194 -12.58 8.31 2.95
N PHE A 195 -12.05 7.15 3.34
CA PHE A 195 -12.68 6.31 4.34
C PHE A 195 -12.67 6.97 5.73
N GLN A 196 -13.71 6.67 6.53
CA GLN A 196 -13.89 7.23 7.87
C GLN A 196 -13.64 6.14 8.93
N PRO A 197 -12.48 6.08 9.58
CA PRO A 197 -12.18 5.02 10.55
C PRO A 197 -13.18 4.90 11.70
N SER A 198 -13.80 6.02 12.10
CA SER A 198 -14.79 6.05 13.19
C SER A 198 -16.08 5.27 12.89
N THR A 199 -16.41 5.08 11.61
CA THR A 199 -17.59 4.32 11.17
C THR A 199 -17.27 2.89 10.81
N GLU A 200 -16.00 2.54 10.70
CA GLU A 200 -15.50 1.24 10.28
C GLU A 200 -14.99 0.46 11.49
N TRP A 201 -15.84 -0.38 12.09
CA TRP A 201 -15.53 -1.11 13.32
C TRP A 201 -14.20 -1.87 13.29
N LEU A 202 -13.81 -2.39 12.10
CA LEU A 202 -12.55 -3.13 11.91
C LEU A 202 -11.30 -2.24 12.04
N TYR A 203 -11.43 -0.95 11.78
CA TYR A 203 -10.28 -0.04 11.69
C TYR A 203 -10.26 1.02 12.79
N ARG A 204 -11.37 1.20 13.51
CA ARG A 204 -11.51 2.26 14.50
C ARG A 204 -10.38 2.25 15.53
N ASP A 205 -10.06 1.11 16.10
CA ASP A 205 -9.04 0.97 17.13
C ASP A 205 -7.60 1.17 16.62
N VAL A 206 -7.35 1.00 15.32
CA VAL A 206 -6.06 1.36 14.67
C VAL A 206 -5.83 2.87 14.73
N PHE A 207 -6.91 3.66 14.70
CA PHE A 207 -6.86 5.13 14.64
C PHE A 207 -7.26 5.81 15.94
N ASP A 208 -7.79 5.09 16.94
CA ASP A 208 -8.14 5.68 18.24
C ASP A 208 -6.90 6.26 18.95
N PRO A 209 -7.04 7.43 19.63
CA PRO A 209 -8.27 8.21 19.81
C PRO A 209 -8.60 9.17 18.64
N LEU A 210 -7.88 9.12 17.53
CA LEU A 210 -8.02 10.04 16.40
C LEU A 210 -9.01 9.57 15.32
N ALA A 211 -9.69 8.43 15.51
CA ALA A 211 -10.52 7.79 14.50
C ALA A 211 -11.62 8.71 13.90
N ALA A 212 -12.13 9.67 14.67
CA ALA A 212 -13.10 10.66 14.20
C ALA A 212 -12.45 11.96 13.69
N SER A 213 -11.13 12.09 13.74
CA SER A 213 -10.43 13.28 13.30
C SER A 213 -10.32 13.33 11.77
N PRO A 214 -10.60 14.48 11.14
CA PRO A 214 -10.33 14.64 9.71
C PRO A 214 -8.85 14.44 9.36
N LYS A 215 -7.94 14.60 10.31
CA LYS A 215 -6.49 14.43 10.10
C LYS A 215 -6.07 13.02 9.71
N VAL A 216 -6.93 12.02 9.91
CA VAL A 216 -6.65 10.62 9.53
C VAL A 216 -7.11 10.29 8.11
N VAL A 217 -7.83 11.21 7.45
CA VAL A 217 -8.45 11.00 6.13
C VAL A 217 -7.66 11.76 5.06
N PRO A 218 -6.93 11.10 4.17
CA PRO A 218 -6.01 11.74 3.23
C PRO A 218 -6.60 12.89 2.41
N ILE A 219 -7.83 12.73 1.89
CA ILE A 219 -8.48 13.77 1.06
C ILE A 219 -8.65 15.11 1.79
N THR A 220 -8.74 15.12 3.12
CA THR A 220 -8.92 16.34 3.91
C THR A 220 -7.62 17.15 4.07
N LEU A 221 -6.47 16.52 3.77
CA LEU A 221 -5.15 17.12 3.87
C LEU A 221 -4.71 17.82 2.58
N VAL A 222 -5.43 17.59 1.48
CA VAL A 222 -5.09 18.13 0.15
C VAL A 222 -5.23 19.64 0.16
N ASP A 223 -4.13 20.37 -0.09
CA ASP A 223 -4.06 21.84 -0.12
C ASP A 223 -3.55 22.42 -1.46
N GLY A 224 -2.91 21.63 -2.31
CA GLY A 224 -2.41 22.00 -3.64
C GLY A 224 -0.88 22.07 -3.73
N ASP A 225 -0.17 21.99 -2.60
CA ASP A 225 1.29 22.08 -2.52
C ASP A 225 1.98 20.71 -2.53
N GLU A 226 1.18 19.63 -2.59
CA GLU A 226 1.68 18.26 -2.58
C GLU A 226 2.53 17.93 -3.82
N PRO A 227 3.51 16.99 -3.69
CA PRO A 227 4.22 16.43 -4.83
C PRO A 227 3.26 15.80 -5.85
N PRO A 228 3.63 15.72 -7.14
CA PRO A 228 2.83 15.05 -8.16
C PRO A 228 2.36 13.66 -7.69
N PHE A 229 1.09 13.35 -7.89
CA PHE A 229 0.49 12.11 -7.43
C PHE A 229 -0.08 11.27 -8.57
N LEU A 230 0.23 9.98 -8.59
CA LEU A 230 -0.37 8.99 -9.48
C LEU A 230 -1.32 8.10 -8.68
N VAL A 231 -2.60 8.14 -9.01
CA VAL A 231 -3.63 7.30 -8.40
C VAL A 231 -3.97 6.17 -9.37
N LEU A 232 -3.73 4.94 -8.94
CA LEU A 232 -4.03 3.72 -9.70
C LEU A 232 -5.07 2.89 -8.97
N HIS A 233 -6.16 2.50 -9.66
CA HIS A 233 -7.24 1.77 -9.01
C HIS A 233 -7.88 0.74 -9.93
N GLY A 234 -8.34 -0.37 -9.36
CA GLY A 234 -9.07 -1.40 -10.09
C GLY A 234 -10.57 -1.11 -10.11
N ARG A 235 -11.22 -1.20 -11.29
CA ARG A 235 -12.66 -0.97 -11.44
C ARG A 235 -13.51 -1.90 -10.57
N HIS A 236 -13.03 -3.12 -10.35
CA HIS A 236 -13.71 -4.16 -9.57
C HIS A 236 -13.14 -4.32 -8.16
N ASP A 237 -12.58 -3.23 -7.61
CA ASP A 237 -12.13 -3.21 -6.22
C ASP A 237 -13.35 -3.15 -5.30
N TRP A 238 -13.61 -4.25 -4.61
CA TRP A 238 -14.74 -4.40 -3.69
C TRP A 238 -14.39 -4.09 -2.23
N LEU A 239 -13.08 -3.93 -1.92
CA LEU A 239 -12.61 -3.56 -0.58
C LEU A 239 -12.52 -2.05 -0.42
N VAL A 240 -11.97 -1.38 -1.42
CA VAL A 240 -11.87 0.08 -1.48
C VAL A 240 -12.56 0.51 -2.76
N GLU A 241 -13.68 1.20 -2.61
CA GLU A 241 -14.47 1.64 -3.76
C GLU A 241 -13.68 2.58 -4.67
N VAL A 242 -13.78 2.37 -5.98
CA VAL A 242 -13.09 3.19 -7.00
C VAL A 242 -13.41 4.68 -6.85
N LYS A 243 -14.59 5.01 -6.35
CA LYS A 243 -15.00 6.38 -6.08
C LYS A 243 -14.04 7.13 -5.14
N GLN A 244 -13.40 6.46 -4.20
CA GLN A 244 -12.41 7.09 -3.32
C GLN A 244 -11.20 7.62 -4.10
N ALA A 245 -10.75 6.88 -5.13
CA ALA A 245 -9.68 7.32 -6.01
C ALA A 245 -10.11 8.50 -6.89
N GLU A 246 -11.34 8.44 -7.42
CA GLU A 246 -11.92 9.52 -8.24
C GLU A 246 -12.06 10.82 -7.45
N ASP A 247 -12.66 10.75 -6.25
CA ASP A 247 -12.85 11.89 -5.36
C ASP A 247 -11.51 12.51 -4.91
N PHE A 248 -10.52 11.69 -4.60
CA PHE A 248 -9.21 12.13 -4.20
C PHE A 248 -8.48 12.85 -5.35
N ALA A 249 -8.47 12.28 -6.55
CA ALA A 249 -7.90 12.92 -7.71
C ALA A 249 -8.61 14.22 -8.07
N GLN A 250 -9.95 14.25 -7.99
CA GLN A 250 -10.72 15.47 -8.21
C GLN A 250 -10.36 16.54 -7.16
N ARG A 251 -10.19 16.15 -5.89
CA ARG A 251 -9.81 17.08 -4.83
C ARG A 251 -8.45 17.70 -5.09
N ILE A 252 -7.43 16.91 -5.47
CA ILE A 252 -6.09 17.41 -5.80
C ILE A 252 -6.19 18.42 -6.96
N ARG A 253 -6.88 18.07 -8.06
CA ARG A 253 -7.08 18.98 -9.20
C ARG A 253 -7.78 20.28 -8.80
N SER A 254 -8.80 20.19 -7.92
CA SER A 254 -9.56 21.38 -7.46
C SER A 254 -8.72 22.37 -6.64
N LYS A 255 -7.60 21.89 -6.10
CA LYS A 255 -6.63 22.70 -5.33
C LYS A 255 -5.44 23.16 -6.19
N GLY A 256 -5.39 22.80 -7.48
CA GLY A 256 -4.29 23.13 -8.38
C GLY A 256 -3.11 22.16 -8.31
N GLY A 257 -3.20 21.10 -7.52
CA GLY A 257 -2.18 20.03 -7.41
C GLY A 257 -2.09 19.20 -8.69
N LYS A 258 -0.96 18.52 -8.87
CA LYS A 258 -0.68 17.67 -10.04
C LYS A 258 -1.07 16.23 -9.75
N VAL A 259 -2.07 15.71 -10.45
CA VAL A 259 -2.51 14.31 -10.27
C VAL A 259 -2.86 13.66 -11.61
N SER A 260 -2.44 12.40 -11.76
CA SER A 260 -2.91 11.49 -12.80
C SER A 260 -3.75 10.39 -12.14
N LEU A 261 -4.90 10.07 -12.74
CA LEU A 261 -5.77 8.98 -12.29
C LEU A 261 -5.86 7.94 -13.40
N ARG A 262 -5.67 6.66 -13.01
CA ARG A 262 -5.83 5.53 -13.93
C ARG A 262 -6.71 4.46 -13.30
N ILE A 263 -7.82 4.13 -13.94
CA ILE A 263 -8.72 3.04 -13.55
C ILE A 263 -8.53 1.86 -14.51
N TYR A 264 -8.26 0.68 -13.94
CA TYR A 264 -8.04 -0.55 -14.70
C TYR A 264 -9.31 -1.41 -14.71
N ASN A 265 -9.93 -1.57 -15.86
CA ASN A 265 -11.25 -2.19 -16.01
C ASN A 265 -11.33 -3.66 -15.56
N PHE A 266 -10.22 -4.40 -15.58
CA PHE A 266 -10.19 -5.84 -15.26
C PHE A 266 -9.50 -6.16 -13.93
N HIS A 267 -9.27 -5.15 -13.10
CA HIS A 267 -8.56 -5.32 -11.82
C HIS A 267 -9.47 -5.03 -10.63
N GLY A 268 -9.25 -5.79 -9.55
CA GLY A 268 -9.77 -5.53 -8.22
C GLY A 268 -8.61 -5.33 -7.24
N HIS A 269 -8.90 -5.21 -5.95
CA HIS A 269 -7.97 -4.79 -4.91
C HIS A 269 -6.61 -5.51 -4.95
N PHE A 270 -6.64 -6.84 -4.91
CA PHE A 270 -5.42 -7.66 -4.84
C PHE A 270 -4.74 -7.84 -6.20
N SER A 271 -5.50 -7.81 -7.29
CA SER A 271 -4.92 -7.98 -8.62
C SER A 271 -4.10 -6.77 -9.08
N MET A 272 -4.30 -5.60 -8.45
CA MET A 272 -3.43 -4.44 -8.65
C MET A 272 -1.99 -4.70 -8.24
N MET A 273 -1.77 -5.57 -7.24
CA MET A 273 -0.44 -5.93 -6.71
C MET A 273 -0.08 -7.39 -6.95
N ARG A 274 -0.98 -8.14 -7.58
CA ARG A 274 -0.77 -9.57 -7.75
C ARG A 274 0.43 -9.81 -8.65
N ARG A 275 1.46 -10.48 -8.10
CA ARG A 275 2.27 -11.33 -8.93
C ARG A 275 1.35 -12.39 -9.51
N ALA A 276 1.21 -12.37 -10.76
CA ALA A 276 0.86 -13.56 -11.44
C ALA A 276 1.95 -14.61 -11.23
N THR A 277 1.55 -15.81 -10.84
CA THR A 277 2.34 -17.03 -11.00
C THR A 277 3.09 -16.99 -12.33
N SER A 278 4.14 -17.77 -12.52
CA SER A 278 5.08 -17.78 -13.66
C SER A 278 4.49 -17.69 -15.08
N TRP A 279 3.18 -17.68 -15.21
CA TRP A 279 2.36 -17.53 -16.42
C TRP A 279 1.75 -16.13 -16.59
N TYR A 280 1.86 -15.26 -15.57
CA TYR A 280 1.27 -13.96 -15.56
C TYR A 280 2.35 -12.95 -15.20
N ILE A 281 2.75 -12.20 -16.13
CA ILE A 281 3.54 -10.99 -15.96
C ILE A 281 2.67 -9.99 -15.18
N TRP A 282 3.21 -9.30 -14.18
CA TRP A 282 2.56 -8.14 -13.56
C TRP A 282 1.97 -7.31 -14.69
N PRO A 283 0.69 -6.88 -14.60
CA PRO A 283 0.06 -6.27 -15.75
C PRO A 283 0.99 -5.20 -16.31
N GLN A 284 1.56 -5.44 -17.46
CA GLN A 284 2.61 -4.58 -18.04
C GLN A 284 2.18 -3.13 -18.11
N GLY A 285 0.85 -2.89 -18.14
CA GLY A 285 0.25 -1.57 -18.09
C GLY A 285 0.58 -0.84 -16.78
N ILE A 286 0.42 -1.47 -15.61
CA ILE A 286 0.63 -0.81 -14.31
C ILE A 286 2.10 -0.40 -14.14
N LEU A 287 3.05 -1.30 -14.40
CA LEU A 287 4.48 -0.98 -14.33
C LEU A 287 4.84 0.12 -15.31
N LYS A 288 4.36 0.01 -16.56
CA LYS A 288 4.60 1.00 -17.61
C LYS A 288 4.08 2.37 -17.22
N ASP A 289 2.87 2.44 -16.66
CA ASP A 289 2.26 3.71 -16.24
C ASP A 289 3.03 4.35 -15.09
N ILE A 290 3.52 3.54 -14.12
CA ILE A 290 4.36 4.05 -13.05
C ILE A 290 5.70 4.55 -13.58
N LEU A 291 6.37 3.81 -14.47
CA LEU A 291 7.62 4.24 -15.08
C LEU A 291 7.44 5.51 -15.93
N SER A 292 6.33 5.61 -16.68
CA SER A 292 5.99 6.83 -17.42
C SER A 292 5.80 8.03 -16.50
N PHE A 293 5.10 7.85 -15.38
CA PHE A 293 4.96 8.89 -14.36
C PHE A 293 6.31 9.32 -13.78
N MET A 294 7.18 8.36 -13.44
CA MET A 294 8.52 8.64 -12.90
C MET A 294 9.40 9.40 -13.90
N ASP A 295 9.18 9.20 -15.20
CA ASP A 295 9.86 9.91 -16.29
C ASP A 295 9.21 11.26 -16.63
N GLY A 296 8.13 11.65 -15.96
CA GLY A 296 7.35 12.85 -16.28
C GLY A 296 6.63 12.78 -17.64
N LYS A 297 6.40 11.57 -18.16
CA LYS A 297 5.69 11.33 -19.42
C LYS A 297 4.18 11.22 -19.20
N PRO A 298 3.35 11.58 -20.18
CA PRO A 298 1.92 11.33 -20.11
C PRO A 298 1.62 9.85 -19.89
N ILE A 299 0.64 9.57 -19.04
CA ILE A 299 0.10 8.23 -18.89
C ILE A 299 -0.94 8.05 -19.97
N SER A 300 -0.69 7.13 -20.90
CA SER A 300 -1.61 6.88 -22.01
C SER A 300 -2.91 6.27 -21.47
N ASP A 301 -4.03 6.97 -21.71
CA ASP A 301 -5.35 6.36 -21.52
C ASP A 301 -5.56 5.29 -22.61
N PRO A 302 -5.87 4.02 -22.26
CA PRO A 302 -6.18 3.02 -23.27
C PRO A 302 -7.52 3.28 -23.96
N ASP A 303 -8.39 4.09 -23.37
CA ASP A 303 -9.70 4.44 -23.92
C ASP A 303 -9.68 5.80 -24.67
N GLY A 304 -8.50 6.46 -24.78
CA GLY A 304 -8.25 7.54 -25.73
C GLY A 304 -8.73 8.94 -25.33
N GLU A 305 -9.12 9.16 -24.09
CA GLU A 305 -9.39 10.52 -23.60
C GLU A 305 -8.10 11.15 -23.06
N PRO A 306 -7.65 12.32 -23.57
CA PRO A 306 -6.52 13.05 -22.99
C PRO A 306 -6.96 13.64 -21.64
N GLY A 307 -6.30 13.23 -20.56
CA GLY A 307 -6.52 13.70 -19.19
C GLY A 307 -5.92 15.08 -18.92
#